data_4da4495a61417680f57d52e5950bd09c
#
_entry.id   4da4495a61417680f57d52e5950bd09c
#
_cell.length_a   1.000
_cell.length_b   1.000
_cell.length_c   1.000
_cell.angle_alpha   90.00
_cell.angle_beta   90.00
_cell.angle_gamma   90.00
#
_symmetry.space_group_name_H-M   'P 1'
#
loop_
_entity.id
_entity.type
_entity.pdbx_description
1 polymer ?
#
loop_
_entity_poly.entity_id
_entity_poly.type
_entity_poly.pdbx_seq_one_letter_code
_entity_poly.pdbx_strand_id
1 'polypeptide(L)'
;IWYDGEWWKGTWLDGSWWDGIWKDGNWEKGLWKNGNWENGTWKGGTWRDGIWKDGTWESGIWYNGTWKGGTWWDGFWQGGKWEGGKDKDGNFHPKGDSPDKW
;
A
#
# COMPACT_ATOMS: atom_id res chain seq x y z
N ILE A 1 -14.33 2.97 11.37
CA ILE A 1 -14.53 3.10 9.92
C ILE A 1 -14.18 4.50 9.48
N TRP A 2 -13.38 4.61 8.46
CA TRP A 2 -13.03 5.89 7.84
C TRP A 2 -13.67 5.94 6.46
N TYR A 3 -14.60 6.87 6.26
CA TYR A 3 -15.33 6.94 5.01
C TYR A 3 -14.65 7.79 3.95
N ASP A 4 -14.06 8.93 4.34
CA ASP A 4 -13.47 9.86 3.38
C ASP A 4 -12.69 10.93 4.13
N GLY A 5 -11.91 11.73 3.40
CA GLY A 5 -11.15 12.84 3.94
C GLY A 5 -9.65 12.57 3.95
N GLU A 6 -8.93 13.35 4.74
CA GLU A 6 -7.47 13.29 4.78
C GLU A 6 -6.97 12.80 6.14
N TRP A 7 -6.14 11.79 6.12
CA TRP A 7 -5.40 11.30 7.29
C TRP A 7 -3.97 11.82 7.18
N TRP A 8 -3.58 12.70 8.09
CA TRP A 8 -2.29 13.39 7.96
C TRP A 8 -1.13 12.62 8.54
N LYS A 9 -1.31 12.00 9.73
CA LYS A 9 -0.29 11.19 10.35
C LYS A 9 -0.85 10.45 11.57
N GLY A 10 -0.05 9.57 12.13
CA GLY A 10 -0.43 8.80 13.31
C GLY A 10 -0.59 7.32 12.97
N THR A 11 -1.17 6.58 13.91
CA THR A 11 -1.31 5.14 13.78
C THR A 11 -2.75 4.74 13.60
N TRP A 12 -3.00 4.00 12.52
CA TRP A 12 -4.28 3.33 12.26
C TRP A 12 -4.17 1.90 12.76
N LEU A 13 -4.92 1.56 13.81
CA LEU A 13 -4.78 0.24 14.44
C LEU A 13 -5.52 -0.86 13.71
N ASP A 14 -6.78 -0.62 13.31
CA ASP A 14 -7.61 -1.63 12.68
C ASP A 14 -8.89 -0.97 12.13
N GLY A 15 -9.61 -1.69 11.30
CA GLY A 15 -10.89 -1.22 10.79
C GLY A 15 -10.88 -1.03 9.28
N SER A 16 -11.93 -0.40 8.77
CA SER A 16 -12.12 -0.23 7.33
C SER A 16 -11.92 1.20 6.91
N TRP A 17 -11.02 1.39 5.96
CA TRP A 17 -10.79 2.65 5.26
C TRP A 17 -11.50 2.58 3.91
N TRP A 18 -12.49 3.44 3.70
CA TRP A 18 -13.33 3.36 2.50
C TRP A 18 -12.78 4.20 1.36
N ASP A 19 -12.34 5.44 1.64
CA ASP A 19 -11.82 6.32 0.62
C ASP A 19 -11.09 7.49 1.28
N GLY A 20 -10.39 8.28 0.49
CA GLY A 20 -9.72 9.47 0.96
C GLY A 20 -8.22 9.44 0.73
N ILE A 21 -7.52 10.34 1.40
CA ILE A 21 -6.08 10.51 1.24
C ILE A 21 -5.38 10.20 2.55
N TRP A 22 -4.49 9.21 2.51
CA TRP A 22 -3.57 8.87 3.59
C TRP A 22 -2.24 9.56 3.31
N LYS A 23 -1.91 10.59 4.10
CA LYS A 23 -0.70 11.37 3.84
C LYS A 23 0.55 10.71 4.41
N ASP A 24 0.49 10.24 5.66
CA ASP A 24 1.63 9.63 6.32
C ASP A 24 1.18 8.90 7.58
N GLY A 25 2.02 8.06 8.13
CA GLY A 25 1.77 7.37 9.37
C GLY A 25 1.89 5.86 9.25
N ASN A 26 1.44 5.16 10.29
CA ASN A 26 1.53 3.71 10.38
C ASN A 26 0.16 3.07 10.29
N TRP A 27 -0.01 2.19 9.33
CA TRP A 27 -1.20 1.36 9.18
C TRP A 27 -0.87 -0.03 9.71
N GLU A 28 -1.49 -0.41 10.84
CA GLU A 28 -1.18 -1.70 11.45
C GLU A 28 -1.90 -2.85 10.78
N LYS A 29 -3.21 -2.75 10.61
CA LYS A 29 -4.02 -3.75 9.92
C LYS A 29 -5.40 -3.22 9.60
N GLY A 30 -6.16 -3.98 8.82
CA GLY A 30 -7.51 -3.62 8.45
C GLY A 30 -7.72 -3.66 6.94
N LEU A 31 -8.85 -3.12 6.53
CA LEU A 31 -9.25 -3.14 5.14
C LEU A 31 -9.14 -1.75 4.53
N TRP A 32 -8.32 -1.61 3.50
CA TRP A 32 -8.24 -0.42 2.66
C TRP A 32 -9.02 -0.68 1.37
N LYS A 33 -10.14 0.01 1.20
CA LYS A 33 -10.99 -0.22 0.01
C LYS A 33 -10.56 0.60 -1.19
N ASN A 34 -10.23 1.88 -0.99
CA ASN A 34 -9.86 2.76 -2.08
C ASN A 34 -9.21 4.04 -1.54
N GLY A 35 -8.62 4.82 -2.41
CA GLY A 35 -8.05 6.12 -2.07
C GLY A 35 -6.58 6.22 -2.42
N ASN A 36 -5.95 7.31 -1.97
CA ASN A 36 -4.56 7.60 -2.24
C ASN A 36 -3.72 7.44 -0.99
N TRP A 37 -2.74 6.55 -1.04
CA TRP A 37 -1.72 6.37 -0.02
C TRP A 37 -0.48 7.11 -0.47
N GLU A 38 -0.10 8.19 0.22
CA GLU A 38 1.03 9.01 -0.22
C GLU A 38 2.35 8.57 0.38
N ASN A 39 2.36 8.20 1.67
CA ASN A 39 3.59 7.78 2.32
C ASN A 39 3.28 7.07 3.65
N GLY A 40 4.26 6.42 4.23
CA GLY A 40 4.15 5.78 5.53
C GLY A 40 4.40 4.29 5.46
N THR A 41 4.08 3.60 6.56
CA THR A 41 4.33 2.17 6.70
C THR A 41 3.01 1.40 6.77
N TRP A 42 2.84 0.47 5.86
CA TRP A 42 1.74 -0.49 5.83
C TRP A 42 2.23 -1.80 6.39
N LYS A 43 1.77 -2.18 7.58
CA LYS A 43 2.26 -3.40 8.23
C LYS A 43 1.49 -4.64 7.86
N GLY A 44 0.19 -4.54 7.62
CA GLY A 44 -0.60 -5.70 7.25
C GLY A 44 -2.03 -5.35 6.87
N GLY A 45 -2.79 -6.36 6.51
CA GLY A 45 -4.19 -6.18 6.13
C GLY A 45 -4.42 -6.33 4.63
N THR A 46 -5.56 -5.83 4.18
CA THR A 46 -6.01 -6.01 2.81
C THR A 46 -6.13 -4.68 2.10
N TRP A 47 -5.43 -4.55 0.99
CA TRP A 47 -5.51 -3.42 0.07
C TRP A 47 -6.35 -3.84 -1.14
N ARG A 48 -7.52 -3.25 -1.32
CA ARG A 48 -8.39 -3.64 -2.42
C ARG A 48 -8.16 -2.88 -3.70
N ASP A 49 -8.01 -1.55 -3.60
CA ASP A 49 -7.82 -0.71 -4.77
C ASP A 49 -7.29 0.66 -4.37
N GLY A 50 -6.86 1.44 -5.33
CA GLY A 50 -6.40 2.79 -5.11
C GLY A 50 -4.97 3.00 -5.58
N ILE A 51 -4.38 4.12 -5.15
CA ILE A 51 -3.04 4.51 -5.59
C ILE A 51 -2.10 4.53 -4.40
N TRP A 52 -1.03 3.73 -4.48
CA TRP A 52 0.08 3.73 -3.54
C TRP A 52 1.23 4.52 -4.15
N LYS A 53 1.53 5.68 -3.60
CA LYS A 53 2.57 6.54 -4.17
C LYS A 53 3.95 6.23 -3.66
N ASP A 54 4.10 6.02 -2.34
CA ASP A 54 5.41 5.78 -1.74
C ASP A 54 5.24 5.20 -0.35
N GLY A 55 6.33 4.73 0.24
CA GLY A 55 6.34 4.18 1.58
C GLY A 55 6.75 2.72 1.60
N THR A 56 6.55 2.08 2.75
CA THR A 56 6.95 0.69 2.97
C THR A 56 5.75 -0.20 3.17
N TRP A 57 5.62 -1.22 2.34
CA TRP A 57 4.64 -2.28 2.46
C TRP A 57 5.32 -3.49 3.09
N GLU A 58 4.97 -3.81 4.33
CA GLU A 58 5.64 -4.91 5.03
C GLU A 58 4.98 -6.26 4.78
N SER A 59 3.65 -6.33 4.76
CA SER A 59 2.94 -7.58 4.57
C SER A 59 1.47 -7.31 4.22
N GLY A 60 0.76 -8.34 3.81
CA GLY A 60 -0.67 -8.26 3.54
C GLY A 60 -1.00 -8.65 2.11
N ILE A 61 -2.25 -8.41 1.73
CA ILE A 61 -2.76 -8.78 0.42
C ILE A 61 -3.09 -7.53 -0.40
N TRP A 62 -2.45 -7.42 -1.55
CA TRP A 62 -2.71 -6.37 -2.54
C TRP A 62 -3.55 -6.97 -3.67
N TYR A 63 -4.80 -6.56 -3.77
CA TYR A 63 -5.70 -7.10 -4.81
C TYR A 63 -5.59 -6.36 -6.13
N ASN A 64 -5.59 -5.03 -6.10
CA ASN A 64 -5.61 -4.23 -7.31
C ASN A 64 -5.19 -2.80 -7.02
N GLY A 65 -4.99 -2.01 -8.06
CA GLY A 65 -4.63 -0.61 -7.95
C GLY A 65 -3.27 -0.33 -8.57
N THR A 66 -2.77 0.87 -8.34
CA THR A 66 -1.50 1.30 -8.93
C THR A 66 -0.45 1.50 -7.83
N TRP A 67 0.66 0.79 -7.96
CA TRP A 67 1.85 0.97 -7.12
C TRP A 67 2.85 1.83 -7.87
N LYS A 68 3.10 3.04 -7.37
CA LYS A 68 3.98 3.99 -8.06
C LYS A 68 5.42 3.96 -7.56
N GLY A 69 5.65 3.62 -6.31
CA GLY A 69 7.00 3.58 -5.76
C GLY A 69 7.04 3.10 -4.33
N GLY A 70 8.23 3.05 -3.76
CA GLY A 70 8.45 2.60 -2.40
C GLY A 70 8.99 1.19 -2.33
N THR A 71 8.91 0.59 -1.14
CA THR A 71 9.50 -0.72 -0.86
C THR A 71 8.42 -1.75 -0.54
N TRP A 72 8.44 -2.85 -1.25
CA TRP A 72 7.59 -4.01 -1.00
C TRP A 72 8.42 -5.09 -0.32
N TRP A 73 8.06 -5.43 0.92
CA TRP A 73 8.81 -6.43 1.69
C TRP A 73 8.26 -7.84 1.50
N ASP A 74 6.97 -8.04 1.71
CA ASP A 74 6.37 -9.35 1.69
C ASP A 74 4.86 -9.25 1.47
N GLY A 75 4.21 -10.37 1.21
CA GLY A 75 2.76 -10.42 1.01
C GLY A 75 2.39 -10.95 -0.36
N PHE A 76 1.11 -10.82 -0.67
CA PHE A 76 0.56 -11.34 -1.92
C PHE A 76 0.14 -10.22 -2.84
N TRP A 77 0.72 -10.18 -4.02
CA TRP A 77 0.32 -9.28 -5.10
C TRP A 77 -0.61 -10.04 -6.04
N GLN A 78 -1.90 -9.69 -6.03
CA GLN A 78 -2.90 -10.36 -6.86
C GLN A 78 -3.05 -9.72 -8.23
N GLY A 79 -2.91 -8.40 -8.33
CA GLY A 79 -3.05 -7.74 -9.61
C GLY A 79 -2.85 -6.24 -9.51
N GLY A 80 -3.06 -5.56 -10.63
CA GLY A 80 -2.89 -4.12 -10.70
C GLY A 80 -1.64 -3.72 -11.47
N LYS A 81 -1.26 -2.46 -11.33
CA LYS A 81 -0.13 -1.89 -12.07
C LYS A 81 1.04 -1.63 -11.12
N TRP A 82 2.18 -2.19 -11.46
CA TRP A 82 3.45 -1.92 -10.79
C TRP A 82 4.25 -0.97 -11.66
N GLU A 83 4.46 0.25 -11.19
CA GLU A 83 5.21 1.25 -11.96
C GLU A 83 6.69 1.31 -11.58
N GLY A 84 7.06 0.72 -10.47
CA GLY A 84 8.44 0.62 -10.04
C GLY A 84 8.56 0.66 -8.53
N GLY A 85 9.63 0.08 -8.00
CA GLY A 85 9.88 0.10 -6.58
C GLY A 85 10.97 -0.90 -6.21
N LYS A 86 11.23 -1.00 -4.92
CA LYS A 86 12.31 -1.85 -4.41
C LYS A 86 11.75 -3.03 -3.63
N ASP A 87 12.51 -4.14 -3.62
CA ASP A 87 12.26 -5.23 -2.68
C ASP A 87 12.93 -4.94 -1.33
N LYS A 88 12.78 -5.86 -0.38
CA LYS A 88 13.33 -5.70 0.98
C LYS A 88 14.85 -5.63 1.02
N ASP A 89 15.52 -6.12 -0.01
CA ASP A 89 16.98 -6.13 -0.10
C ASP A 89 17.52 -4.89 -0.82
N GLY A 90 16.63 -3.98 -1.21
CA GLY A 90 16.99 -2.74 -1.88
C GLY A 90 17.16 -2.85 -3.40
N ASN A 91 16.83 -3.99 -3.98
CA ASN A 91 16.91 -4.19 -5.42
C ASN A 91 15.71 -3.55 -6.12
N PHE A 92 15.99 -2.74 -7.14
CA PHE A 92 14.95 -2.06 -7.88
C PHE A 92 14.29 -2.98 -8.90
N HIS A 93 12.95 -2.94 -8.95
CA HIS A 93 12.13 -3.67 -9.91
C HIS A 93 11.39 -2.67 -10.78
N PRO A 94 11.67 -2.65 -12.09
CA PRO A 94 11.07 -1.66 -12.98
C PRO A 94 9.60 -1.90 -13.27
N LYS A 95 9.00 -0.97 -13.99
CA LYS A 95 7.59 -1.06 -14.39
C LYS A 95 7.27 -2.44 -14.98
N GLY A 96 6.18 -3.03 -14.50
CA GLY A 96 5.71 -4.35 -14.94
C GLY A 96 6.32 -5.51 -14.18
N ASP A 97 7.39 -5.31 -13.42
CA ASP A 97 8.02 -6.37 -12.64
C ASP A 97 7.45 -6.39 -11.22
N SER A 98 6.18 -6.76 -11.11
CA SER A 98 5.44 -6.79 -9.85
C SER A 98 5.87 -7.95 -8.94
N PRO A 99 5.57 -7.86 -7.64
CA PRO A 99 6.02 -8.86 -6.65
C PRO A 99 5.63 -10.31 -6.94
N ASP A 100 4.55 -10.53 -7.66
CA ASP A 100 4.13 -11.88 -8.05
C ASP A 100 5.11 -12.56 -9.03
N LYS A 101 6.02 -11.77 -9.60
CA LYS A 101 7.01 -12.28 -10.57
C LYS A 101 8.39 -12.47 -9.96
N TRP A 102 8.55 -12.09 -8.73
CA TRP A 102 9.86 -12.13 -8.06
C TRP A 102 10.23 -13.54 -7.57
#